data_42c694cf0e857b3d9c3a61d01203d0eb
#
_entry.id   42c694cf0e857b3d9c3a61d01203d0eb
#
_cell.length_a   1.000
_cell.length_b   1.000
_cell.length_c   1.000
_cell.angle_alpha   90.00
_cell.angle_beta   90.00
_cell.angle_gamma   90.00
#
_symmetry.space_group_name_H-M   'P 1'
#
loop_
_entity.id
_entity.type
_entity.pdbx_description
1 polymer ?
#
loop_
_entity_poly.entity_id
_entity_poly.type
_entity_poly.pdbx_seq_one_letter_code
_entity_poly.pdbx_strand_id
1 'polypeptide(L)'
;VCGLPGKHALVIGSGKTAALAIRYLAEYGADVTVCSRTYQHAKDLLKEFPDIQVIAYDKKTEALKSSDIVVSATSSPHLVIKCAELSGGKKMTLLDLAAPRDIEKSAGDIFGVTLIDLDRIGGIVKSNQNERAHLLKESQCVIDEYIAETKKWLTSSRMDTTIQSLGKKCDEIVQDSYDYLNRKIDLSDHDRVILKKILKSSLHRLLKEPIEELKNVEENEQQQYKDMVERLFGL
;
A
#
# COMPACT_ATOMS: atom_id res chain seq x y z
N VAL A 1 -13.20 -14.04 1.92
CA VAL A 1 -12.55 -14.98 2.84
C VAL A 1 -13.62 -15.56 3.72
N CYS A 2 -14.13 -16.77 3.40
CA CYS A 2 -15.06 -17.47 4.26
C CYS A 2 -14.33 -17.84 5.56
N GLY A 3 -14.91 -17.51 6.72
CA GLY A 3 -14.31 -17.77 8.01
C GLY A 3 -13.89 -19.22 8.18
N LEU A 4 -12.64 -19.43 8.55
CA LEU A 4 -12.08 -20.72 8.95
C LEU A 4 -12.34 -21.06 10.44
N PRO A 5 -12.69 -20.09 11.32
CA PRO A 5 -12.96 -20.41 12.71
C PRO A 5 -14.02 -21.52 12.87
N GLY A 6 -13.67 -22.56 13.64
CA GLY A 6 -14.52 -23.71 13.88
C GLY A 6 -14.67 -24.69 12.71
N LYS A 7 -13.87 -24.56 11.65
CA LYS A 7 -13.79 -25.54 10.55
C LYS A 7 -12.77 -26.61 10.87
N HIS A 8 -13.12 -27.87 10.60
CA HIS A 8 -12.23 -28.99 10.75
C HIS A 8 -11.38 -29.15 9.47
N ALA A 9 -10.08 -29.03 9.62
CA ALA A 9 -9.11 -29.15 8.53
C ALA A 9 -8.23 -30.39 8.70
N LEU A 10 -8.22 -31.25 7.71
CA LEU A 10 -7.31 -32.40 7.65
C LEU A 10 -6.13 -32.08 6.74
N VAL A 11 -4.91 -32.19 7.27
CA VAL A 11 -3.68 -32.06 6.48
C VAL A 11 -3.02 -33.43 6.35
N ILE A 12 -2.81 -33.85 5.11
CA ILE A 12 -2.17 -35.14 4.79
C ILE A 12 -0.75 -34.87 4.28
N GLY A 13 0.23 -35.28 5.06
CA GLY A 13 1.64 -35.01 4.82
C GLY A 13 2.31 -34.33 6.00
N SER A 14 3.64 -34.35 6.02
CA SER A 14 4.46 -33.77 7.10
C SER A 14 5.69 -33.03 6.57
N GLY A 15 5.69 -32.69 5.27
CA GLY A 15 6.74 -31.90 4.62
C GLY A 15 6.59 -30.39 4.81
N LYS A 16 7.49 -29.61 4.20
CA LYS A 16 7.49 -28.13 4.27
C LYS A 16 6.17 -27.51 3.82
N THR A 17 5.57 -28.03 2.74
CA THR A 17 4.28 -27.52 2.23
C THR A 17 3.15 -27.81 3.21
N ALA A 18 3.13 -29.01 3.84
CA ALA A 18 2.16 -29.34 4.87
C ALA A 18 2.31 -28.43 6.10
N ALA A 19 3.53 -28.18 6.58
CA ALA A 19 3.80 -27.28 7.70
C ALA A 19 3.31 -25.83 7.40
N LEU A 20 3.53 -25.34 6.17
CA LEU A 20 3.03 -24.05 5.75
C LEU A 20 1.49 -23.99 5.75
N ALA A 21 0.83 -25.02 5.23
CA ALA A 21 -0.63 -25.12 5.24
C ALA A 21 -1.19 -25.17 6.67
N ILE A 22 -0.56 -25.94 7.57
CA ILE A 22 -0.94 -26.01 8.99
C ILE A 22 -0.86 -24.63 9.64
N ARG A 23 0.24 -23.89 9.42
CA ARG A 23 0.45 -22.55 9.98
C ARG A 23 -0.70 -21.62 9.60
N TYR A 24 -1.02 -21.53 8.31
CA TYR A 24 -2.11 -20.67 7.84
C TYR A 24 -3.48 -21.12 8.37
N LEU A 25 -3.78 -22.42 8.35
CA LEU A 25 -5.06 -22.93 8.85
C LEU A 25 -5.25 -22.62 10.34
N ALA A 26 -4.22 -22.83 11.15
CA ALA A 26 -4.23 -22.55 12.58
C ALA A 26 -4.33 -21.03 12.86
N GLU A 27 -3.58 -20.20 12.13
CA GLU A 27 -3.61 -18.74 12.25
C GLU A 27 -5.01 -18.18 11.97
N TYR A 28 -5.74 -18.77 11.02
CA TYR A 28 -7.12 -18.37 10.70
C TYR A 28 -8.18 -19.12 11.51
N GLY A 29 -7.79 -19.85 12.56
CA GLY A 29 -8.69 -20.42 13.57
C GLY A 29 -9.39 -21.71 13.16
N ALA A 30 -8.82 -22.51 12.26
CA ALA A 30 -9.31 -23.82 11.94
C ALA A 30 -8.79 -24.88 12.95
N ASP A 31 -9.62 -25.90 13.25
CA ASP A 31 -9.20 -27.08 14.02
C ASP A 31 -8.42 -28.02 13.12
N VAL A 32 -7.10 -28.11 13.32
CA VAL A 32 -6.22 -28.82 12.40
C VAL A 32 -5.91 -30.22 12.90
N THR A 33 -6.22 -31.22 12.07
CA THR A 33 -5.81 -32.62 12.25
C THR A 33 -4.78 -32.96 11.19
N VAL A 34 -3.70 -33.65 11.58
CA VAL A 34 -2.61 -34.04 10.68
C VAL A 34 -2.43 -35.54 10.66
N CYS A 35 -2.27 -36.12 9.46
CA CYS A 35 -1.83 -37.47 9.31
C CYS A 35 -0.71 -37.60 8.29
N SER A 36 0.19 -38.55 8.51
CA SER A 36 1.27 -38.88 7.59
C SER A 36 1.55 -40.38 7.65
N ARG A 37 2.01 -40.97 6.53
CA ARG A 37 2.46 -42.38 6.51
C ARG A 37 3.52 -42.67 7.57
N THR A 38 4.43 -41.72 7.76
CA THR A 38 5.41 -41.80 8.84
C THR A 38 4.87 -40.98 10.03
N TYR A 39 4.25 -41.68 10.97
CA TYR A 39 3.61 -41.06 12.15
C TYR A 39 4.57 -40.21 12.97
N GLN A 40 5.84 -40.59 13.06
CA GLN A 40 6.84 -39.82 13.79
C GLN A 40 7.06 -38.43 13.18
N HIS A 41 7.09 -38.31 11.85
CA HIS A 41 7.22 -37.03 11.17
C HIS A 41 6.02 -36.12 11.43
N ALA A 42 4.81 -36.64 11.54
CA ALA A 42 3.64 -35.87 11.93
C ALA A 42 3.73 -35.42 13.39
N LYS A 43 4.25 -36.24 14.29
CA LYS A 43 4.50 -35.86 15.70
C LYS A 43 5.56 -34.75 15.84
N ASP A 44 6.55 -34.71 14.99
CA ASP A 44 7.56 -33.64 15.05
C ASP A 44 6.97 -32.27 14.76
N LEU A 45 5.85 -32.20 14.04
CA LEU A 45 5.12 -30.95 13.82
C LEU A 45 4.49 -30.40 15.11
N LEU A 46 4.21 -31.22 16.12
CA LEU A 46 3.73 -30.76 17.42
C LEU A 46 4.73 -29.84 18.16
N LYS A 47 6.02 -29.93 17.81
CA LYS A 47 7.04 -29.02 18.37
C LYS A 47 6.85 -27.58 17.90
N GLU A 48 6.36 -27.43 16.67
CA GLU A 48 6.10 -26.11 16.06
C GLU A 48 4.64 -25.69 16.24
N PHE A 49 3.71 -26.65 16.23
CA PHE A 49 2.26 -26.43 16.31
C PHE A 49 1.65 -27.28 17.44
N PRO A 50 1.69 -26.83 18.70
CA PRO A 50 1.25 -27.64 19.85
C PRO A 50 -0.26 -27.93 19.86
N ASP A 51 -1.06 -27.09 19.22
CA ASP A 51 -2.53 -27.16 19.25
C ASP A 51 -3.14 -28.07 18.17
N ILE A 52 -2.32 -28.67 17.29
CA ILE A 52 -2.81 -29.59 16.26
C ILE A 52 -3.05 -30.98 16.80
N GLN A 53 -4.00 -31.67 16.20
CA GLN A 53 -4.21 -33.11 16.49
C GLN A 53 -3.46 -33.98 15.49
N VAL A 54 -2.69 -34.93 15.97
CA VAL A 54 -1.99 -35.90 15.11
C VAL A 54 -2.65 -37.27 15.21
N ILE A 55 -3.04 -37.84 14.06
CA ILE A 55 -3.68 -39.14 13.97
C ILE A 55 -2.84 -40.16 13.18
N ALA A 56 -3.06 -41.44 13.41
CA ALA A 56 -2.45 -42.48 12.61
C ALA A 56 -3.03 -42.52 11.20
N TYR A 57 -2.24 -42.94 10.22
CA TYR A 57 -2.59 -42.87 8.79
C TYR A 57 -3.80 -43.72 8.42
N ASP A 58 -4.01 -44.86 9.12
CA ASP A 58 -5.17 -45.73 8.96
C ASP A 58 -6.50 -45.07 9.31
N LYS A 59 -6.47 -44.04 10.16
CA LYS A 59 -7.64 -43.22 10.50
C LYS A 59 -7.92 -42.09 9.49
N LYS A 60 -7.13 -41.97 8.43
CA LYS A 60 -7.28 -40.95 7.39
C LYS A 60 -8.70 -40.87 6.83
N THR A 61 -9.28 -42.02 6.47
CA THR A 61 -10.62 -42.08 5.85
C THR A 61 -11.73 -41.67 6.77
N GLU A 62 -11.59 -41.91 8.08
CA GLU A 62 -12.54 -41.47 9.09
C GLU A 62 -12.45 -39.91 9.27
N ALA A 63 -11.24 -39.41 9.42
CA ALA A 63 -10.97 -37.98 9.51
C ALA A 63 -11.40 -37.22 8.25
N LEU A 64 -11.24 -37.80 7.07
CA LEU A 64 -11.68 -37.26 5.80
C LEU A 64 -13.20 -36.96 5.79
N LYS A 65 -14.02 -37.87 6.31
CA LYS A 65 -15.48 -37.75 6.37
C LYS A 65 -15.94 -36.60 7.30
N SER A 66 -15.20 -36.34 8.37
CA SER A 66 -15.54 -35.29 9.36
C SER A 66 -15.00 -33.92 8.95
N SER A 67 -14.03 -33.83 8.05
CA SER A 67 -13.35 -32.58 7.68
C SER A 67 -14.18 -31.71 6.72
N ASP A 68 -14.09 -30.38 6.87
CA ASP A 68 -14.63 -29.39 5.94
C ASP A 68 -13.60 -28.99 4.88
N ILE A 69 -12.31 -29.05 5.26
CA ILE A 69 -11.18 -28.71 4.42
C ILE A 69 -10.17 -29.85 4.49
N VAL A 70 -9.65 -30.27 3.35
CA VAL A 70 -8.61 -31.28 3.28
C VAL A 70 -7.47 -30.73 2.42
N VAL A 71 -6.27 -30.74 2.96
CA VAL A 71 -5.05 -30.36 2.24
C VAL A 71 -4.17 -31.59 2.09
N SER A 72 -3.91 -32.01 0.85
CA SER A 72 -2.94 -33.07 0.59
C SER A 72 -1.64 -32.48 0.06
N ALA A 73 -0.55 -32.75 0.75
CA ALA A 73 0.78 -32.21 0.45
C ALA A 73 1.84 -33.29 0.73
N THR A 74 1.74 -34.42 -0.02
CA THR A 74 2.66 -35.54 0.13
C THR A 74 3.62 -35.64 -1.05
N SER A 75 4.65 -36.45 -0.91
CA SER A 75 5.56 -36.89 -2.01
C SER A 75 5.19 -38.28 -2.51
N SER A 76 3.94 -38.68 -2.39
CA SER A 76 3.50 -40.00 -2.82
C SER A 76 3.52 -40.11 -4.35
N PRO A 77 4.05 -41.21 -4.94
CA PRO A 77 3.92 -41.44 -6.37
C PRO A 77 2.51 -41.92 -6.77
N HIS A 78 1.65 -42.19 -5.78
CA HIS A 78 0.31 -42.75 -5.98
C HIS A 78 -0.74 -41.86 -5.36
N LEU A 79 -1.98 -41.93 -5.88
CA LEU A 79 -3.12 -41.24 -5.32
C LEU A 79 -3.30 -41.59 -3.83
N VAL A 80 -3.45 -40.54 -3.03
CA VAL A 80 -3.64 -40.59 -1.57
C VAL A 80 -5.11 -40.56 -1.22
N ILE A 81 -5.94 -39.82 -2.00
CA ILE A 81 -7.38 -39.72 -1.86
C ILE A 81 -8.04 -40.19 -3.16
N LYS A 82 -8.90 -41.18 -3.06
CA LYS A 82 -9.71 -41.67 -4.17
C LYS A 82 -11.17 -41.25 -4.01
N CYS A 83 -11.91 -41.12 -5.11
CA CYS A 83 -13.33 -40.80 -5.10
C CYS A 83 -14.17 -41.70 -4.21
N ALA A 84 -13.83 -43.00 -4.15
CA ALA A 84 -14.52 -43.97 -3.32
C ALA A 84 -14.43 -43.71 -1.79
N GLU A 85 -13.45 -42.92 -1.37
CA GLU A 85 -13.27 -42.55 0.06
C GLU A 85 -14.09 -41.31 0.43
N LEU A 86 -14.64 -40.55 -0.58
CA LEU A 86 -15.39 -39.36 -0.41
C LEU A 86 -16.89 -39.66 -0.35
N SER A 87 -17.58 -39.06 0.62
CA SER A 87 -19.03 -39.16 0.72
C SER A 87 -19.65 -37.93 0.06
N GLY A 88 -20.53 -38.14 -0.92
CA GLY A 88 -21.29 -37.04 -1.53
C GLY A 88 -22.26 -36.37 -0.54
N GLY A 89 -22.57 -35.10 -0.79
CA GLY A 89 -23.58 -34.35 -0.04
C GLY A 89 -23.05 -33.45 1.08
N LYS A 90 -21.86 -33.67 1.60
CA LYS A 90 -21.19 -32.72 2.50
C LYS A 90 -20.40 -31.70 1.70
N LYS A 91 -20.53 -30.42 2.08
CA LYS A 91 -19.66 -29.37 1.52
C LYS A 91 -18.24 -29.55 2.03
N MET A 92 -17.31 -29.83 1.11
CA MET A 92 -15.90 -30.07 1.42
C MET A 92 -15.03 -29.39 0.39
N THR A 93 -13.94 -28.79 0.84
CA THR A 93 -12.91 -28.23 -0.04
C THR A 93 -11.65 -29.10 0.03
N LEU A 94 -11.21 -29.60 -1.13
CA LEU A 94 -10.00 -30.40 -1.27
C LEU A 94 -8.93 -29.53 -1.94
N LEU A 95 -7.77 -29.39 -1.30
CA LEU A 95 -6.59 -28.72 -1.86
C LEU A 95 -5.52 -29.77 -2.15
N ASP A 96 -5.18 -29.94 -3.42
CA ASP A 96 -4.08 -30.81 -3.86
C ASP A 96 -2.84 -29.94 -4.13
N LEU A 97 -1.90 -29.98 -3.18
CA LEU A 97 -0.63 -29.25 -3.26
C LEU A 97 0.54 -30.18 -3.63
N ALA A 98 0.27 -31.41 -4.05
CA ALA A 98 1.26 -32.40 -4.37
C ALA A 98 1.62 -32.41 -5.87
N ALA A 99 2.86 -32.75 -6.15
CA ALA A 99 3.36 -33.07 -7.48
C ALA A 99 4.20 -34.37 -7.40
N PRO A 100 3.72 -35.48 -7.98
CA PRO A 100 2.46 -35.65 -8.73
C PRO A 100 1.22 -35.55 -7.84
N ARG A 101 0.02 -35.47 -8.44
CA ARG A 101 -1.27 -35.31 -7.75
C ARG A 101 -1.51 -36.42 -6.72
N ASP A 102 -1.99 -36.00 -5.55
CA ASP A 102 -2.42 -36.87 -4.47
C ASP A 102 -3.91 -37.23 -4.57
N ILE A 103 -4.73 -36.37 -5.19
CA ILE A 103 -6.20 -36.47 -5.21
C ILE A 103 -6.66 -36.83 -6.62
N GLU A 104 -7.57 -37.81 -6.69
CA GLU A 104 -8.19 -38.23 -7.92
C GLU A 104 -8.96 -37.07 -8.56
N LYS A 105 -8.73 -36.79 -9.87
CA LYS A 105 -9.29 -35.62 -10.55
C LYS A 105 -10.82 -35.59 -10.53
N SER A 106 -11.45 -36.75 -10.68
CA SER A 106 -12.91 -36.94 -10.63
C SER A 106 -13.53 -36.64 -9.26
N ALA A 107 -12.71 -36.45 -8.21
CA ALA A 107 -13.21 -35.95 -6.92
C ALA A 107 -13.92 -34.57 -7.03
N GLY A 108 -13.53 -33.74 -7.99
CA GLY A 108 -14.18 -32.47 -8.27
C GLY A 108 -15.57 -32.57 -8.87
N ASP A 109 -15.96 -33.72 -9.38
CA ASP A 109 -17.29 -33.99 -9.98
C ASP A 109 -18.32 -34.43 -8.92
N ILE A 110 -17.86 -34.71 -7.68
CA ILE A 110 -18.73 -35.16 -6.58
C ILE A 110 -19.52 -33.97 -6.04
N PHE A 111 -20.83 -34.10 -5.94
CA PHE A 111 -21.71 -33.08 -5.40
C PHE A 111 -21.29 -32.64 -3.98
N GLY A 112 -21.07 -31.34 -3.81
CA GLY A 112 -20.62 -30.75 -2.55
C GLY A 112 -19.10 -30.68 -2.37
N VAL A 113 -18.30 -31.28 -3.25
CA VAL A 113 -16.85 -31.25 -3.20
C VAL A 113 -16.29 -30.18 -4.14
N THR A 114 -15.40 -29.35 -3.64
CA THR A 114 -14.64 -28.38 -4.45
C THR A 114 -13.20 -28.79 -4.47
N LEU A 115 -12.68 -29.21 -5.62
CA LEU A 115 -11.26 -29.55 -5.80
C LEU A 115 -10.48 -28.32 -6.31
N ILE A 116 -9.41 -27.99 -5.63
CA ILE A 116 -8.45 -26.94 -5.99
C ILE A 116 -7.07 -27.57 -6.07
N ASP A 117 -6.51 -27.61 -7.26
CA ASP A 117 -5.17 -28.12 -7.53
C ASP A 117 -4.18 -26.97 -7.79
N LEU A 118 -2.90 -27.29 -7.98
CA LEU A 118 -1.83 -26.33 -8.25
C LEU A 118 -2.12 -25.47 -9.50
N ASP A 119 -2.74 -26.04 -10.54
CA ASP A 119 -3.05 -25.32 -11.76
C ASP A 119 -4.12 -24.24 -11.50
N ARG A 120 -5.15 -24.57 -10.74
CA ARG A 120 -6.20 -23.65 -10.34
C ARG A 120 -5.69 -22.56 -9.40
N ILE A 121 -4.79 -22.91 -8.47
CA ILE A 121 -4.10 -21.91 -7.62
C ILE A 121 -3.27 -20.96 -8.48
N GLY A 122 -2.52 -21.48 -9.44
CA GLY A 122 -1.76 -20.66 -10.39
C GLY A 122 -2.62 -19.68 -11.18
N GLY A 123 -3.82 -20.11 -11.59
CA GLY A 123 -4.82 -19.25 -12.24
C GLY A 123 -5.30 -18.10 -11.33
N ILE A 124 -5.62 -18.41 -10.07
CA ILE A 124 -6.04 -17.43 -9.06
C ILE A 124 -4.93 -16.40 -8.81
N VAL A 125 -3.68 -16.86 -8.66
CA VAL A 125 -2.53 -15.98 -8.45
C VAL A 125 -2.33 -15.03 -9.62
N LYS A 126 -2.42 -15.53 -10.87
CA LYS A 126 -2.32 -14.68 -12.07
C LYS A 126 -3.45 -13.65 -12.15
N SER A 127 -4.68 -14.04 -11.83
CA SER A 127 -5.83 -13.13 -11.81
C SER A 127 -5.60 -12.01 -10.79
N ASN A 128 -5.19 -12.34 -9.57
CA ASN A 128 -4.90 -11.37 -8.51
C ASN A 128 -3.71 -10.44 -8.88
N GLN A 129 -2.70 -10.97 -9.56
CA GLN A 129 -1.58 -10.15 -10.06
C GLN A 129 -2.04 -9.13 -11.11
N ASN A 130 -2.92 -9.54 -12.04
CA ASN A 130 -3.47 -8.66 -13.05
C ASN A 130 -4.34 -7.56 -12.42
N GLU A 131 -5.17 -7.90 -11.46
CA GLU A 131 -5.99 -6.94 -10.72
C GLU A 131 -5.13 -5.94 -9.93
N ARG A 132 -4.08 -6.42 -9.26
CA ARG A 132 -3.09 -5.54 -8.60
C ARG A 132 -2.38 -4.62 -9.59
N ALA A 133 -2.00 -5.12 -10.76
CA ALA A 133 -1.36 -4.32 -11.79
C ALA A 133 -2.31 -3.22 -12.34
N HIS A 134 -3.62 -3.51 -12.44
CA HIS A 134 -4.63 -2.53 -12.82
C HIS A 134 -4.78 -1.43 -11.74
N LEU A 135 -4.92 -1.81 -10.48
CA LEU A 135 -5.00 -0.88 -9.35
C LEU A 135 -3.74 0.00 -9.23
N LEU A 136 -2.55 -0.57 -9.49
CA LEU A 136 -1.31 0.20 -9.51
C LEU A 136 -1.30 1.25 -10.62
N LYS A 137 -1.80 0.93 -11.82
CA LYS A 137 -1.91 1.91 -12.91
C LYS A 137 -2.88 3.05 -12.58
N GLU A 138 -4.03 2.73 -12.00
CA GLU A 138 -4.99 3.76 -11.55
C GLU A 138 -4.38 4.66 -10.46
N SER A 139 -3.67 4.07 -9.52
CA SER A 139 -2.98 4.83 -8.45
C SER A 139 -1.85 5.71 -9.01
N GLN A 140 -1.18 5.30 -10.10
CA GLN A 140 -0.11 6.06 -10.72
C GLN A 140 -0.60 7.42 -11.24
N CYS A 141 -1.79 7.49 -11.84
CA CYS A 141 -2.36 8.76 -12.30
C CYS A 141 -2.51 9.77 -11.15
N VAL A 142 -2.97 9.30 -9.99
CA VAL A 142 -3.12 10.15 -8.79
C VAL A 142 -1.76 10.63 -8.28
N ILE A 143 -0.76 9.74 -8.25
CA ILE A 143 0.61 10.08 -7.85
C ILE A 143 1.20 11.13 -8.79
N ASP A 144 1.02 10.96 -10.10
CA ASP A 144 1.55 11.89 -11.10
C ASP A 144 0.91 13.28 -10.98
N GLU A 145 -0.38 13.36 -10.66
CA GLU A 145 -1.08 14.60 -10.38
C GLU A 145 -0.50 15.33 -9.15
N TYR A 146 -0.33 14.62 -8.03
CA TYR A 146 0.30 15.20 -6.83
C TYR A 146 1.77 15.59 -7.04
N ILE A 147 2.51 14.84 -7.84
CA ILE A 147 3.88 15.21 -8.21
C ILE A 147 3.87 16.52 -9.02
N ALA A 148 2.96 16.67 -9.98
CA ALA A 148 2.84 17.88 -10.77
C ALA A 148 2.47 19.11 -9.90
N GLU A 149 1.49 18.96 -9.00
CA GLU A 149 1.14 20.00 -8.03
C GLU A 149 2.30 20.36 -7.10
N THR A 150 3.00 19.37 -6.57
CA THR A 150 4.15 19.56 -5.68
C THR A 150 5.29 20.30 -6.40
N LYS A 151 5.58 19.92 -7.65
CA LYS A 151 6.58 20.63 -8.47
C LYS A 151 6.18 22.09 -8.67
N LYS A 152 4.93 22.35 -9.02
CA LYS A 152 4.40 23.71 -9.21
C LYS A 152 4.52 24.54 -7.93
N TRP A 153 4.23 23.95 -6.77
CA TRP A 153 4.40 24.60 -5.48
C TRP A 153 5.89 24.89 -5.15
N LEU A 154 6.78 23.93 -5.39
CA LEU A 154 8.23 24.11 -5.19
C LEU A 154 8.80 25.21 -6.09
N THR A 155 8.32 25.27 -7.32
CA THR A 155 8.74 26.29 -8.29
C THR A 155 8.33 27.69 -7.83
N SER A 156 7.09 27.88 -7.37
CA SER A 156 6.63 29.17 -6.83
C SER A 156 7.37 29.58 -5.56
N SER A 157 7.71 28.61 -4.69
CA SER A 157 8.43 28.87 -3.43
C SER A 157 9.88 29.36 -3.61
N ARG A 158 10.54 29.04 -4.72
CA ARG A 158 11.92 29.50 -5.00
C ARG A 158 12.01 31.01 -5.19
N MET A 159 10.96 31.64 -5.67
CA MET A 159 10.91 33.09 -5.85
C MET A 159 10.52 33.85 -4.58
N ASP A 160 10.02 33.17 -3.55
CA ASP A 160 9.55 33.80 -2.31
C ASP A 160 10.66 34.59 -1.60
N THR A 161 11.89 34.11 -1.62
CA THR A 161 13.05 34.81 -1.03
C THR A 161 13.34 36.13 -1.71
N THR A 162 13.27 36.18 -3.04
CA THR A 162 13.46 37.41 -3.82
C THR A 162 12.30 38.39 -3.62
N ILE A 163 11.07 37.90 -3.59
CA ILE A 163 9.87 38.69 -3.29
C ILE A 163 9.94 39.29 -1.86
N GLN A 164 10.38 38.48 -0.88
CA GLN A 164 10.58 38.99 0.49
C GLN A 164 11.68 40.07 0.57
N SER A 165 12.77 39.91 -0.18
CA SER A 165 13.85 40.89 -0.24
C SER A 165 13.36 42.20 -0.87
N LEU A 166 12.56 42.14 -1.94
CA LEU A 166 11.90 43.32 -2.51
C LEU A 166 10.98 44.00 -1.48
N GLY A 167 10.20 43.24 -0.74
CA GLY A 167 9.34 43.76 0.32
C GLY A 167 10.12 44.51 1.40
N LYS A 168 11.23 43.94 1.86
CA LYS A 168 12.12 44.57 2.85
C LYS A 168 12.70 45.88 2.32
N LYS A 169 13.20 45.87 1.08
CA LYS A 169 13.73 47.07 0.43
C LYS A 169 12.69 48.17 0.34
N CYS A 170 11.42 47.84 0.05
CA CYS A 170 10.34 48.80 0.09
C CYS A 170 10.10 49.38 1.49
N ASP A 171 10.08 48.55 2.50
CA ASP A 171 9.88 49.00 3.89
C ASP A 171 11.05 49.89 4.34
N GLU A 172 12.29 49.65 3.93
CA GLU A 172 13.45 50.52 4.14
C GLU A 172 13.24 51.89 3.47
N ILE A 173 12.87 51.93 2.19
CA ILE A 173 12.62 53.20 1.44
C ILE A 173 11.46 53.98 2.11
N VAL A 174 10.40 53.31 2.54
CA VAL A 174 9.30 53.94 3.26
C VAL A 174 9.81 54.56 4.55
N GLN A 175 10.63 53.85 5.31
CA GLN A 175 11.14 54.36 6.58
C GLN A 175 12.07 55.55 6.37
N ASP A 176 13.01 55.49 5.43
CA ASP A 176 13.93 56.58 5.12
C ASP A 176 13.19 57.82 4.64
N SER A 177 12.22 57.63 3.75
CA SER A 177 11.39 58.72 3.24
C SER A 177 10.55 59.36 4.36
N TYR A 178 9.96 58.53 5.23
CA TYR A 178 9.19 58.99 6.38
C TYR A 178 10.07 59.78 7.35
N ASP A 179 11.25 59.29 7.68
CA ASP A 179 12.19 59.92 8.61
C ASP A 179 12.73 61.25 8.05
N TYR A 180 12.97 61.29 6.73
CA TYR A 180 13.34 62.52 6.05
C TYR A 180 12.25 63.58 6.14
N LEU A 181 11.01 63.26 5.81
CA LEU A 181 9.88 64.18 5.84
C LEU A 181 9.55 64.64 7.25
N ASN A 182 9.58 63.75 8.23
CA ASN A 182 9.32 64.04 9.63
C ASN A 182 10.36 65.00 10.26
N ARG A 183 11.58 65.07 9.68
CA ARG A 183 12.61 66.08 10.07
C ARG A 183 12.46 67.43 9.41
N LYS A 184 11.76 67.47 8.25
CA LYS A 184 11.66 68.70 7.43
C LYS A 184 10.34 69.43 7.60
N ILE A 185 9.30 68.73 7.99
CA ILE A 185 7.94 69.23 8.10
C ILE A 185 7.39 68.91 9.48
N ASP A 186 6.80 69.89 10.13
CA ASP A 186 6.09 69.67 11.39
C ASP A 186 4.71 69.07 11.09
N LEU A 187 4.59 67.78 11.40
CA LEU A 187 3.41 66.96 11.09
C LEU A 187 2.65 66.63 12.38
N SER A 188 1.34 66.71 12.35
CA SER A 188 0.52 66.20 13.44
C SER A 188 0.62 64.66 13.50
N ASP A 189 0.28 64.09 14.64
CA ASP A 189 0.32 62.60 14.79
C ASP A 189 -0.61 61.90 13.80
N HIS A 190 -1.73 62.53 13.46
CA HIS A 190 -2.65 62.03 12.43
C HIS A 190 -2.01 62.04 11.03
N ASP A 191 -1.33 63.12 10.65
CA ASP A 191 -0.68 63.27 9.34
C ASP A 191 0.50 62.29 9.20
N ARG A 192 1.23 62.03 10.28
CA ARG A 192 2.32 61.00 10.32
C ARG A 192 1.81 59.61 9.95
N VAL A 193 0.67 59.18 10.49
CA VAL A 193 0.07 57.87 10.19
C VAL A 193 -0.39 57.82 8.73
N ILE A 194 -1.03 58.89 8.24
CA ILE A 194 -1.48 58.98 6.85
C ILE A 194 -0.30 58.93 5.88
N LEU A 195 0.74 59.75 6.14
CA LEU A 195 1.94 59.80 5.31
C LEU A 195 2.60 58.43 5.17
N LYS A 196 2.83 57.74 6.29
CA LYS A 196 3.42 56.40 6.27
C LYS A 196 2.57 55.41 5.49
N LYS A 197 1.24 55.46 5.63
CA LYS A 197 0.30 54.61 4.90
C LYS A 197 0.33 54.89 3.40
N ILE A 198 0.38 56.16 2.98
CA ILE A 198 0.45 56.54 1.56
C ILE A 198 1.75 56.08 0.94
N LEU A 199 2.90 56.33 1.59
CA LEU A 199 4.21 55.91 1.11
C LEU A 199 4.24 54.37 0.91
N LYS A 200 3.80 53.62 1.92
CA LYS A 200 3.75 52.16 1.85
C LYS A 200 2.84 51.66 0.71
N SER A 201 1.62 52.21 0.63
CA SER A 201 0.65 51.86 -0.41
C SER A 201 1.15 52.16 -1.81
N SER A 202 1.84 53.32 -2.01
CA SER A 202 2.38 53.70 -3.32
C SER A 202 3.46 52.75 -3.81
N LEU A 203 4.41 52.36 -2.96
CA LEU A 203 5.47 51.39 -3.29
C LEU A 203 4.92 49.99 -3.50
N HIS A 204 4.00 49.51 -2.67
CA HIS A 204 3.36 48.23 -2.88
C HIS A 204 2.59 48.16 -4.20
N ARG A 205 1.94 49.26 -4.59
CA ARG A 205 1.23 49.33 -5.88
C ARG A 205 2.18 49.30 -7.07
N LEU A 206 3.37 49.88 -6.95
CA LEU A 206 4.41 49.83 -7.98
C LEU A 206 4.97 48.41 -8.16
N LEU A 207 5.12 47.65 -7.07
CA LEU A 207 5.65 46.32 -7.10
C LEU A 207 4.62 45.21 -7.35
N LYS A 208 3.33 45.52 -7.40
CA LYS A 208 2.28 44.54 -7.54
C LYS A 208 2.44 43.68 -8.79
N GLU A 209 2.52 44.32 -9.95
CA GLU A 209 2.67 43.64 -11.24
C GLU A 209 4.00 42.88 -11.34
N PRO A 210 5.18 43.45 -10.99
CA PRO A 210 6.43 42.71 -10.93
C PRO A 210 6.40 41.46 -10.04
N ILE A 211 5.75 41.53 -8.87
CA ILE A 211 5.62 40.38 -7.96
C ILE A 211 4.69 39.32 -8.54
N GLU A 212 3.60 39.71 -9.19
CA GLU A 212 2.70 38.77 -9.87
C GLU A 212 3.43 38.08 -11.02
N GLU A 213 4.23 38.76 -11.79
CA GLU A 213 5.04 38.19 -12.88
C GLU A 213 6.07 37.20 -12.33
N LEU A 214 6.82 37.58 -11.28
CA LEU A 214 7.79 36.70 -10.63
C LEU A 214 7.19 35.40 -10.11
N LYS A 215 5.95 35.42 -9.67
CA LYS A 215 5.24 34.19 -9.21
C LYS A 215 4.87 33.25 -10.35
N ASN A 216 4.75 33.77 -11.57
CA ASN A 216 4.32 33.02 -12.74
C ASN A 216 5.47 32.62 -13.68
N VAL A 217 6.72 32.96 -13.33
CA VAL A 217 7.91 32.63 -14.14
C VAL A 217 8.12 31.12 -14.24
N GLU A 218 8.38 30.62 -15.44
CA GLU A 218 8.70 29.21 -15.69
C GLU A 218 10.01 28.80 -15.02
N GLU A 219 10.10 27.52 -14.63
CA GLU A 219 11.23 26.99 -13.83
C GLU A 219 12.60 27.21 -14.49
N ASN A 220 12.69 27.12 -15.82
CA ASN A 220 13.89 27.32 -16.61
C ASN A 220 14.38 28.77 -16.63
N GLU A 221 13.51 29.74 -16.36
CA GLU A 221 13.83 31.17 -16.40
C GLU A 221 13.99 31.81 -15.00
N GLN A 222 13.58 31.11 -13.95
CA GLN A 222 13.58 31.66 -12.59
C GLN A 222 14.91 32.23 -12.14
N GLN A 223 16.03 31.54 -12.43
CA GLN A 223 17.34 32.02 -12.03
C GLN A 223 17.70 33.33 -12.76
N GLN A 224 17.35 33.43 -14.03
CA GLN A 224 17.61 34.64 -14.83
C GLN A 224 16.78 35.83 -14.31
N TYR A 225 15.49 35.61 -14.01
CA TYR A 225 14.64 36.64 -13.45
C TYR A 225 15.09 37.07 -12.04
N LYS A 226 15.52 36.13 -11.21
CA LYS A 226 16.09 36.40 -9.89
C LYS A 226 17.30 37.29 -9.98
N ASP A 227 18.30 36.93 -10.79
CA ASP A 227 19.53 37.71 -10.97
C ASP A 227 19.24 39.10 -11.53
N MET A 228 18.25 39.22 -12.44
CA MET A 228 17.82 40.49 -13.00
C MET A 228 17.21 41.39 -11.91
N VAL A 229 16.30 40.85 -11.10
CA VAL A 229 15.63 41.61 -10.04
C VAL A 229 16.64 42.04 -8.96
N GLU A 230 17.53 41.15 -8.54
CA GLU A 230 18.59 41.46 -7.57
C GLU A 230 19.48 42.61 -8.08
N ARG A 231 19.83 42.61 -9.38
CA ARG A 231 20.61 43.70 -10.00
C ARG A 231 19.84 45.00 -10.15
N LEU A 232 18.56 44.95 -10.54
CA LEU A 232 17.74 46.16 -10.78
C LEU A 232 17.41 46.86 -9.49
N PHE A 233 17.16 46.15 -8.41
CA PHE A 233 16.72 46.71 -7.13
C PHE A 233 17.84 46.75 -6.06
N GLY A 234 19.03 46.21 -6.36
CA GLY A 234 20.17 46.24 -5.45
C GLY A 234 19.86 45.43 -4.16
N LEU A 235 19.39 44.22 -4.35
CA LEU A 235 19.02 43.28 -3.25
C LEU A 235 20.23 42.49 -2.75
#